data_617cabb5d29b297a18a275a09189ea1b
#
_entry.id   617cabb5d29b297a18a275a09189ea1b
#
_cell.length_a   1.000
_cell.length_b   1.000
_cell.length_c   1.000
_cell.angle_alpha   90.00
_cell.angle_beta   90.00
_cell.angle_gamma   90.00
#
_symmetry.space_group_name_H-M   'P 1'
#
loop_
_entity.id
_entity.type
_entity.pdbx_description
1 polymer ?
#
loop_
_entity_poly.entity_id
_entity_poly.type
_entity_poly.pdbx_seq_one_letter_code
_entity_poly.pdbx_strand_id
1 'polypeptide(L)'
;EIASCLVGSEMCIRDRDYITNPAIGRDEQIKQLILILLTPDKSAVLVGKPGVGKTATVEGLAYRIQKGLVPDVLKGYQVIKVNTSALLGVDPVTGEAKIQTLIDEIKTKSKLILFIDEIHTLMGTKGEALDFANMFKPALDRGDIKVIGATTTEEYERYILRDKAFVRRFQKVEVAEPTREENIQILIGTLPKIEKRTGAKMLYSPFIQRKMMEFITDITSEYKRIYEIGSRYPDVSLTMVQQAFSNALFDNRTEVNVLDFRKAIETSKNIYQDVIDKALPEFDKIFKDEINACQSTRNIYANLDTLGE
;
A
#
# COMPACT_ATOMS: atom_id res chain seq x y z
N GLU A 1 -4.18 -23.46 13.04
CA GLU A 1 -4.79 -22.14 12.82
C GLU A 1 -4.33 -21.22 13.94
N ILE A 2 -3.76 -20.06 13.60
CA ILE A 2 -3.48 -19.00 14.58
C ILE A 2 -4.84 -18.45 15.01
N ALA A 3 -5.06 -18.19 16.31
CA ALA A 3 -6.36 -17.78 16.80
C ALA A 3 -7.01 -16.71 15.92
N SER A 4 -8.15 -17.03 15.36
CA SER A 4 -8.86 -16.20 14.36
C SER A 4 -9.24 -14.81 14.89
N CYS A 5 -9.22 -14.61 16.20
CA CYS A 5 -9.48 -13.32 16.84
C CYS A 5 -8.29 -12.37 16.87
N LEU A 6 -7.04 -12.89 16.74
CA LEU A 6 -5.81 -12.10 16.71
C LEU A 6 -5.34 -11.82 15.28
N VAL A 7 -5.75 -12.69 14.39
CA VAL A 7 -5.47 -12.67 12.96
C VAL A 7 -6.84 -12.65 12.30
N GLY A 8 -7.37 -11.49 11.92
CA GLY A 8 -8.64 -11.41 11.19
C GLY A 8 -8.60 -12.24 9.90
N SER A 9 -9.74 -12.57 9.35
CA SER A 9 -9.92 -13.49 8.22
C SER A 9 -9.20 -13.14 6.90
N GLU A 10 -8.54 -11.98 6.81
CA GLU A 10 -7.83 -11.50 5.60
C GLU A 10 -6.30 -11.38 5.76
N MET A 11 -5.69 -12.08 6.72
CA MET A 11 -4.37 -11.69 7.22
C MET A 11 -3.17 -12.47 6.72
N CYS A 12 -3.32 -13.55 6.01
CA CYS A 12 -2.21 -14.16 5.33
C CYS A 12 -1.91 -13.37 4.04
N ILE A 13 -0.88 -12.53 4.06
CA ILE A 13 -0.44 -11.80 2.86
C ILE A 13 -0.03 -12.79 1.76
N ARG A 14 0.39 -14.00 2.14
CA ARG A 14 0.76 -15.07 1.21
C ARG A 14 -0.43 -15.61 0.40
N ASP A 15 -1.63 -15.66 0.98
CA ASP A 15 -2.79 -16.29 0.31
C ASP A 15 -3.47 -15.35 -0.68
N ARG A 16 -2.95 -14.12 -0.84
CA ARG A 16 -3.40 -13.20 -1.88
C ARG A 16 -2.87 -13.64 -3.24
N ASP A 17 -3.77 -13.82 -4.19
CA ASP A 17 -3.42 -13.97 -5.60
C ASP A 17 -2.88 -12.64 -6.14
N TYR A 18 -1.56 -12.55 -6.21
CA TYR A 18 -0.91 -11.40 -6.84
C TYR A 18 -0.95 -11.53 -8.36
N ILE A 19 -1.71 -10.69 -9.03
CA ILE A 19 -1.78 -10.61 -10.50
C ILE A 19 -0.47 -10.05 -11.03
N THR A 20 0.07 -9.04 -10.35
CA THR A 20 1.32 -8.35 -10.67
C THR A 20 2.14 -8.15 -9.41
N ASN A 21 3.43 -7.85 -9.56
CA ASN A 21 4.28 -7.46 -8.43
C ASN A 21 3.69 -6.20 -7.75
N PRO A 22 3.29 -6.26 -6.48
CA PRO A 22 2.70 -5.12 -5.78
C PRO A 22 3.71 -4.03 -5.40
N ALA A 23 5.01 -4.32 -5.48
CA ALA A 23 6.09 -3.44 -5.03
C ALA A 23 6.96 -2.96 -6.21
N ILE A 24 6.35 -2.28 -7.15
CA ILE A 24 7.04 -1.67 -8.28
C ILE A 24 7.99 -0.58 -7.76
N GLY A 25 9.25 -0.59 -8.26
CA GLY A 25 10.26 0.39 -7.85
C GLY A 25 10.78 0.23 -6.41
N ARG A 26 10.57 -0.94 -5.76
CA ARG A 26 10.99 -1.22 -4.38
C ARG A 26 12.02 -2.34 -4.25
N ASP A 27 12.72 -2.65 -5.34
CA ASP A 27 13.67 -3.76 -5.39
C ASP A 27 14.79 -3.63 -4.36
N GLU A 28 15.33 -2.42 -4.16
CA GLU A 28 16.40 -2.19 -3.19
C GLU A 28 15.92 -2.35 -1.75
N GLN A 29 14.74 -1.81 -1.42
CA GLN A 29 14.14 -1.96 -0.09
C GLN A 29 13.83 -3.43 0.21
N ILE A 30 13.32 -4.18 -0.75
CA ILE A 30 13.06 -5.62 -0.60
C ILE A 30 14.38 -6.39 -0.42
N LYS A 31 15.42 -6.03 -1.16
CA LYS A 31 16.76 -6.62 -0.99
C LYS A 31 17.30 -6.37 0.42
N GLN A 32 17.17 -5.13 0.93
CA GLN A 32 17.56 -4.81 2.31
C GLN A 32 16.76 -5.60 3.34
N LEU A 33 15.43 -5.74 3.15
CA LEU A 33 14.59 -6.59 4.00
C LEU A 33 15.10 -8.03 4.02
N ILE A 34 15.38 -8.61 2.85
CA ILE A 34 15.90 -9.97 2.73
C ILE A 34 17.21 -10.12 3.50
N LEU A 35 18.17 -9.21 3.32
CA LEU A 35 19.47 -9.24 4.00
C LEU A 35 19.31 -9.17 5.53
N ILE A 36 18.43 -8.32 6.02
CA ILE A 36 18.13 -8.20 7.45
C ILE A 36 17.52 -9.51 7.97
N LEU A 37 16.54 -10.06 7.27
CA LEU A 37 15.85 -11.28 7.68
C LEU A 37 16.75 -12.52 7.64
N LEU A 38 17.81 -12.52 6.81
CA LEU A 38 18.83 -13.57 6.80
C LEU A 38 19.80 -13.45 7.97
N THR A 39 19.92 -12.25 8.56
CA THR A 39 20.80 -12.04 9.71
C THR A 39 20.14 -12.62 10.97
N PRO A 40 20.82 -13.49 11.74
CA PRO A 40 20.31 -13.98 13.01
C PRO A 40 19.94 -12.82 13.95
N ASP A 41 18.92 -13.00 14.75
CA ASP A 41 18.44 -12.08 15.80
C ASP A 41 18.09 -10.66 15.30
N LYS A 42 17.97 -10.48 13.99
CA LYS A 42 17.59 -9.19 13.40
C LYS A 42 16.20 -9.25 12.78
N SER A 43 15.50 -8.15 12.95
CA SER A 43 14.21 -7.82 12.37
C SER A 43 14.31 -6.47 11.66
N ALA A 44 13.35 -6.13 10.85
CA ALA A 44 13.35 -4.90 10.08
C ALA A 44 12.26 -3.94 10.56
N VAL A 45 12.48 -2.64 10.41
CA VAL A 45 11.45 -1.63 10.51
C VAL A 45 11.49 -0.72 9.28
N LEU A 46 10.40 -0.71 8.52
CA LEU A 46 10.18 0.19 7.39
C LEU A 46 9.79 1.56 7.92
N VAL A 47 10.55 2.57 7.55
CA VAL A 47 10.34 3.95 8.00
C VAL A 47 10.15 4.85 6.78
N GLY A 48 9.08 5.61 6.77
CA GLY A 48 8.78 6.53 5.67
C GLY A 48 7.47 7.26 5.88
N LYS A 49 7.27 8.34 5.14
CA LYS A 49 6.04 9.15 5.23
C LYS A 49 4.79 8.32 4.95
N PRO A 50 3.59 8.75 5.41
CA PRO A 50 2.34 8.09 5.07
C PRO A 50 2.15 7.99 3.55
N GLY A 51 1.56 6.89 3.06
CA GLY A 51 1.21 6.71 1.65
C GLY A 51 2.37 6.38 0.69
N VAL A 52 3.63 6.28 1.16
CA VAL A 52 4.79 6.00 0.28
C VAL A 52 4.93 4.55 -0.17
N GLY A 53 4.09 3.62 0.34
CA GLY A 53 4.11 2.23 -0.09
C GLY A 53 4.86 1.25 0.83
N LYS A 54 4.95 1.52 2.13
CA LYS A 54 5.55 0.59 3.12
C LYS A 54 4.90 -0.79 3.08
N THR A 55 3.57 -0.84 3.15
CA THR A 55 2.80 -2.10 3.08
C THR A 55 3.02 -2.81 1.74
N ALA A 56 3.03 -2.07 0.62
CA ALA A 56 3.31 -2.64 -0.69
C ALA A 56 4.71 -3.26 -0.77
N THR A 57 5.71 -2.70 -0.09
CA THR A 57 7.06 -3.27 -0.01
C THR A 57 7.05 -4.65 0.65
N VAL A 58 6.28 -4.82 1.74
CA VAL A 58 6.12 -6.12 2.42
C VAL A 58 5.34 -7.11 1.55
N GLU A 59 4.28 -6.65 0.87
CA GLU A 59 3.55 -7.47 -0.10
C GLU A 59 4.46 -7.92 -1.26
N GLY A 60 5.39 -7.07 -1.70
CA GLY A 60 6.40 -7.42 -2.70
C GLY A 60 7.38 -8.48 -2.22
N LEU A 61 7.79 -8.44 -0.95
CA LEU A 61 8.57 -9.52 -0.36
C LEU A 61 7.77 -10.83 -0.32
N ALA A 62 6.52 -10.80 0.11
CA ALA A 62 5.64 -11.96 0.14
C ALA A 62 5.44 -12.56 -1.28
N TYR A 63 5.23 -11.71 -2.28
CA TYR A 63 5.19 -12.10 -3.68
C TYR A 63 6.46 -12.84 -4.13
N ARG A 64 7.65 -12.32 -3.78
CA ARG A 64 8.93 -12.96 -4.13
C ARG A 64 9.11 -14.30 -3.41
N ILE A 65 8.69 -14.40 -2.15
CA ILE A 65 8.71 -15.68 -1.42
C ILE A 65 7.80 -16.71 -2.11
N GLN A 66 6.58 -16.30 -2.49
CA GLN A 66 5.62 -17.15 -3.18
C GLN A 66 6.14 -17.64 -4.54
N LYS A 67 6.83 -16.77 -5.29
CA LYS A 67 7.43 -17.11 -6.58
C LYS A 67 8.78 -17.81 -6.47
N GLY A 68 9.28 -18.05 -5.26
CA GLY A 68 10.61 -18.65 -5.05
C GLY A 68 11.78 -17.74 -5.43
N LEU A 69 11.55 -16.44 -5.58
CA LEU A 69 12.54 -15.42 -5.95
C LEU A 69 13.29 -14.86 -4.72
N VAL A 70 13.59 -15.72 -3.77
CA VAL A 70 14.32 -15.41 -2.54
C VAL A 70 15.34 -16.50 -2.27
N PRO A 71 16.39 -16.24 -1.44
CA PRO A 71 17.31 -17.28 -0.99
C PRO A 71 16.60 -18.47 -0.35
N ASP A 72 17.17 -19.67 -0.49
CA ASP A 72 16.56 -20.92 -0.04
C ASP A 72 16.13 -20.92 1.43
N VAL A 73 16.87 -20.21 2.28
CA VAL A 73 16.58 -20.05 3.71
C VAL A 73 15.21 -19.41 3.94
N LEU A 74 14.78 -18.50 3.06
CA LEU A 74 13.49 -17.81 3.16
C LEU A 74 12.37 -18.48 2.38
N LYS A 75 12.67 -19.53 1.61
CA LYS A 75 11.62 -20.28 0.90
C LYS A 75 10.68 -20.97 1.88
N GLY A 76 9.40 -20.87 1.58
CA GLY A 76 8.33 -21.45 2.41
C GLY A 76 7.94 -20.61 3.64
N TYR A 77 8.58 -19.47 3.87
CA TYR A 77 8.11 -18.54 4.90
C TYR A 77 6.72 -17.98 4.54
N GLN A 78 5.93 -17.74 5.57
CA GLN A 78 4.62 -17.11 5.47
C GLN A 78 4.72 -15.70 6.06
N VAL A 79 4.16 -14.72 5.36
CA VAL A 79 4.08 -13.33 5.86
C VAL A 79 2.67 -13.12 6.39
N ILE A 80 2.55 -12.83 7.67
CA ILE A 80 1.28 -12.62 8.37
C ILE A 80 1.20 -11.19 8.84
N LYS A 81 0.16 -10.46 8.41
CA LYS A 81 -0.13 -9.12 8.93
C LYS A 81 -0.84 -9.23 10.28
N VAL A 82 -0.32 -8.57 11.28
CA VAL A 82 -0.87 -8.54 12.63
C VAL A 82 -1.70 -7.29 12.84
N ASN A 83 -2.88 -7.44 13.43
CA ASN A 83 -3.72 -6.31 13.82
C ASN A 83 -3.28 -5.78 15.18
N THR A 84 -2.60 -4.62 15.20
CA THR A 84 -2.08 -4.00 16.42
C THR A 84 -3.18 -3.67 17.42
N SER A 85 -4.35 -3.22 16.96
CA SER A 85 -5.50 -2.93 17.84
C SER A 85 -6.01 -4.19 18.56
N ALA A 86 -5.93 -5.35 17.92
CA ALA A 86 -6.31 -6.62 18.55
C ALA A 86 -5.29 -7.08 19.60
N LEU A 87 -4.02 -6.70 19.46
CA LEU A 87 -2.95 -7.06 20.39
C LEU A 87 -2.99 -6.28 21.71
N LEU A 88 -3.53 -5.07 21.69
CA LEU A 88 -3.59 -4.20 22.87
C LEU A 88 -4.67 -4.60 23.90
N GLY A 89 -5.39 -5.69 23.66
CA GLY A 89 -6.45 -6.18 24.54
C GLY A 89 -5.99 -7.31 25.46
N VAL A 90 -6.88 -7.65 26.38
CA VAL A 90 -6.78 -8.84 27.25
C VAL A 90 -7.77 -9.87 26.74
N ASP A 91 -7.42 -11.15 26.77
CA ASP A 91 -8.35 -12.22 26.45
C ASP A 91 -9.42 -12.29 27.54
N PRO A 92 -10.73 -12.20 27.20
CA PRO A 92 -11.78 -12.16 28.19
C PRO A 92 -11.99 -13.50 28.92
N VAL A 93 -11.45 -14.60 28.40
CA VAL A 93 -11.57 -15.94 28.97
C VAL A 93 -10.39 -16.28 29.87
N THR A 94 -9.16 -16.01 29.40
CA THR A 94 -7.93 -16.37 30.13
C THR A 94 -7.42 -15.25 31.01
N GLY A 95 -7.80 -13.97 30.76
CA GLY A 95 -7.28 -12.81 31.45
C GLY A 95 -5.85 -12.44 31.03
N GLU A 96 -5.27 -13.14 30.07
CA GLU A 96 -3.91 -12.91 29.59
C GLU A 96 -3.87 -11.81 28.51
N ALA A 97 -2.74 -11.13 28.42
CA ALA A 97 -2.51 -10.18 27.32
C ALA A 97 -2.50 -10.93 25.97
N LYS A 98 -3.33 -10.51 25.03
CA LYS A 98 -3.45 -11.15 23.69
C LYS A 98 -2.12 -11.25 22.95
N ILE A 99 -1.20 -10.33 23.20
CA ILE A 99 0.16 -10.39 22.65
C ILE A 99 0.94 -11.61 23.17
N GLN A 100 0.72 -12.01 24.44
CA GLN A 100 1.36 -13.21 25.00
C GLN A 100 0.82 -14.47 24.33
N THR A 101 -0.49 -14.55 24.14
CA THR A 101 -1.13 -15.65 23.41
C THR A 101 -0.57 -15.76 21.98
N LEU A 102 -0.41 -14.63 21.27
CA LEU A 102 0.20 -14.62 19.94
C LEU A 102 1.64 -15.16 19.97
N ILE A 103 2.46 -14.71 20.92
CA ILE A 103 3.85 -15.16 21.06
C ILE A 103 3.91 -16.67 21.31
N ASP A 104 3.03 -17.20 22.17
CA ASP A 104 3.02 -18.62 22.50
C ASP A 104 2.53 -19.50 21.33
N GLU A 105 1.55 -19.04 20.56
CA GLU A 105 1.13 -19.70 19.34
C GLU A 105 2.23 -19.70 18.26
N ILE A 106 2.93 -18.58 18.09
CA ILE A 106 3.98 -18.45 17.10
C ILE A 106 5.18 -19.33 17.41
N LYS A 107 5.51 -19.56 18.71
CA LYS A 107 6.58 -20.49 19.14
C LYS A 107 6.34 -21.91 18.65
N THR A 108 5.09 -22.31 18.40
CA THR A 108 4.73 -23.63 17.88
C THR A 108 4.82 -23.73 16.35
N LYS A 109 4.98 -22.60 15.67
CA LYS A 109 5.06 -22.51 14.22
C LYS A 109 6.49 -22.24 13.77
N SER A 110 6.84 -22.70 12.59
CA SER A 110 8.13 -22.41 11.96
C SER A 110 7.90 -21.58 10.68
N LYS A 111 8.93 -20.87 10.24
CA LYS A 111 8.93 -20.12 8.98
C LYS A 111 7.85 -19.02 8.90
N LEU A 112 7.75 -18.22 9.94
CA LEU A 112 6.84 -17.08 9.98
C LEU A 112 7.59 -15.75 9.93
N ILE A 113 7.05 -14.80 9.18
CA ILE A 113 7.41 -13.39 9.20
C ILE A 113 6.17 -12.63 9.63
N LEU A 114 6.23 -11.95 10.75
CA LEU A 114 5.15 -11.10 11.23
C LEU A 114 5.32 -9.70 10.64
N PHE A 115 4.29 -9.21 9.99
CA PHE A 115 4.21 -7.82 9.56
C PHE A 115 3.31 -7.05 10.53
N ILE A 116 3.89 -6.05 11.17
CA ILE A 116 3.23 -5.18 12.16
C ILE A 116 3.20 -3.76 11.60
N ASP A 117 2.06 -3.38 11.06
CA ASP A 117 1.83 -2.01 10.62
C ASP A 117 1.61 -1.10 11.83
N GLU A 118 2.05 0.17 11.73
CA GLU A 118 1.98 1.13 12.85
C GLU A 118 2.61 0.58 14.15
N ILE A 119 3.78 -0.08 14.04
CA ILE A 119 4.45 -0.76 15.16
C ILE A 119 4.71 0.14 16.37
N HIS A 120 4.80 1.47 16.16
CA HIS A 120 4.96 2.46 17.23
C HIS A 120 3.81 2.43 18.24
N THR A 121 2.62 1.97 17.85
CA THR A 121 1.47 1.85 18.75
C THR A 121 1.68 0.83 19.87
N LEU A 122 2.61 -0.10 19.66
CA LEU A 122 3.02 -1.09 20.66
C LEU A 122 4.16 -0.59 21.54
N MET A 123 4.74 0.58 21.21
CA MET A 123 5.80 1.25 21.98
C MET A 123 5.14 2.24 22.93
N GLY A 124 4.90 1.84 24.15
CA GLY A 124 4.06 2.63 25.01
C GLY A 124 4.65 3.92 25.58
N THR A 125 3.75 4.83 25.88
CA THR A 125 3.97 5.93 26.81
C THR A 125 3.75 5.45 28.24
N LYS A 126 4.76 5.64 29.08
CA LYS A 126 4.83 5.40 30.55
C LYS A 126 3.56 4.83 31.22
N GLY A 127 3.63 3.56 31.61
CA GLY A 127 2.80 2.97 32.67
C GLY A 127 1.85 1.85 32.27
N GLU A 128 1.42 1.73 31.04
CA GLU A 128 0.47 0.70 30.57
C GLU A 128 0.88 0.03 29.26
N ALA A 129 1.97 0.45 28.66
CA ALA A 129 2.42 -0.13 27.42
C ALA A 129 3.10 -1.44 27.68
N LEU A 130 2.61 -2.44 26.99
CA LEU A 130 3.27 -3.70 26.79
C LEU A 130 4.72 -3.39 26.39
N ASP A 131 5.66 -3.90 27.15
CA ASP A 131 7.07 -3.83 26.78
C ASP A 131 7.30 -4.82 25.64
N PHE A 132 6.80 -4.41 24.45
CA PHE A 132 6.80 -5.21 23.23
C PHE A 132 8.19 -5.77 22.93
N ALA A 133 9.23 -4.92 23.08
CA ALA A 133 10.59 -5.33 22.81
C ALA A 133 11.04 -6.45 23.77
N ASN A 134 10.68 -6.37 25.04
CA ASN A 134 11.03 -7.40 26.04
C ASN A 134 10.16 -8.66 25.91
N MET A 135 8.90 -8.54 25.56
CA MET A 135 8.02 -9.70 25.36
C MET A 135 8.43 -10.52 24.12
N PHE A 136 8.80 -9.87 23.03
CA PHE A 136 9.29 -10.54 21.83
C PHE A 136 10.76 -10.97 21.90
N LYS A 137 11.53 -10.40 22.82
CA LYS A 137 12.96 -10.68 22.98
C LYS A 137 13.30 -12.18 23.01
N PRO A 138 12.66 -13.04 23.80
CA PRO A 138 13.03 -14.45 23.83
C PRO A 138 12.78 -15.19 22.51
N ALA A 139 11.79 -14.77 21.76
CA ALA A 139 11.45 -15.37 20.47
C ALA A 139 12.33 -14.85 19.34
N LEU A 140 12.70 -13.56 19.38
CA LEU A 140 13.65 -12.95 18.44
C LEU A 140 15.06 -13.46 18.66
N ASP A 141 15.51 -13.59 19.93
CA ASP A 141 16.86 -14.03 20.27
C ASP A 141 17.12 -15.50 19.86
N ARG A 142 16.08 -16.33 19.79
CA ARG A 142 16.17 -17.72 19.28
C ARG A 142 16.11 -17.81 17.76
N GLY A 143 15.78 -16.71 17.07
CA GLY A 143 15.61 -16.70 15.61
C GLY A 143 14.36 -17.44 15.11
N ASP A 144 13.45 -17.84 16.01
CA ASP A 144 12.23 -18.58 15.68
C ASP A 144 11.22 -17.71 14.92
N ILE A 145 11.27 -16.40 15.13
CA ILE A 145 10.36 -15.42 14.58
C ILE A 145 11.15 -14.32 13.88
N LYS A 146 10.65 -13.92 12.72
CA LYS A 146 11.11 -12.74 11.99
C LYS A 146 10.01 -11.69 12.04
N VAL A 147 10.36 -10.42 12.27
CA VAL A 147 9.39 -9.33 12.34
C VAL A 147 9.76 -8.23 11.35
N ILE A 148 8.77 -7.71 10.67
CA ILE A 148 8.85 -6.48 9.89
C ILE A 148 7.86 -5.49 10.48
N GLY A 149 8.36 -4.41 11.07
CA GLY A 149 7.54 -3.29 11.50
C GLY A 149 7.39 -2.25 10.40
N ALA A 150 6.34 -1.45 10.44
CA ALA A 150 6.21 -0.25 9.63
C ALA A 150 5.76 0.92 10.50
N THR A 151 6.32 2.11 10.25
CA THR A 151 5.97 3.34 10.97
C THR A 151 6.32 4.57 10.14
N THR A 152 5.90 5.75 10.59
CA THR A 152 6.35 7.00 9.97
C THR A 152 7.72 7.44 10.51
N THR A 153 8.34 8.39 9.81
CA THR A 153 9.64 8.95 10.24
C THR A 153 9.51 9.66 11.60
N GLU A 154 8.45 10.43 11.79
CA GLU A 154 8.20 11.19 13.02
C GLU A 154 7.97 10.26 14.22
N GLU A 155 7.18 9.20 14.02
CA GLU A 155 6.88 8.21 15.05
C GLU A 155 8.09 7.33 15.38
N TYR A 156 8.91 7.01 14.36
CA TYR A 156 10.19 6.30 14.57
C TYR A 156 11.11 7.10 15.48
N GLU A 157 11.29 8.40 15.21
CA GLU A 157 12.14 9.29 16.02
C GLU A 157 11.57 9.49 17.43
N ARG A 158 10.26 9.66 17.53
CA ARG A 158 9.57 9.98 18.78
C ARG A 158 9.48 8.79 19.73
N TYR A 159 9.20 7.59 19.23
CA TYR A 159 8.88 6.42 20.04
C TYR A 159 9.95 5.33 19.98
N ILE A 160 10.49 5.02 18.79
CA ILE A 160 11.34 3.85 18.57
C ILE A 160 12.80 4.14 18.92
N LEU A 161 13.36 5.26 18.51
CA LEU A 161 14.78 5.59 18.78
C LEU A 161 15.12 5.65 20.28
N ARG A 162 14.13 5.87 21.11
CA ARG A 162 14.31 5.93 22.57
C ARG A 162 14.44 4.55 23.21
N ASP A 163 13.93 3.52 22.55
CA ASP A 163 14.05 2.14 23.02
C ASP A 163 15.33 1.48 22.46
N LYS A 164 16.38 1.52 23.26
CA LYS A 164 17.68 0.93 22.89
C LYS A 164 17.63 -0.58 22.66
N ALA A 165 16.73 -1.29 23.34
CA ALA A 165 16.56 -2.73 23.17
C ALA A 165 15.91 -3.05 21.83
N PHE A 166 14.93 -2.24 21.42
CA PHE A 166 14.30 -2.34 20.10
C PHE A 166 15.30 -2.02 18.99
N VAL A 167 15.97 -0.87 19.05
CA VAL A 167 16.91 -0.41 18.01
C VAL A 167 18.05 -1.41 17.75
N ARG A 168 18.50 -2.14 18.79
CA ARG A 168 19.52 -3.18 18.63
C ARG A 168 19.06 -4.38 17.79
N ARG A 169 17.74 -4.67 17.77
CA ARG A 169 17.15 -5.82 17.07
C ARG A 169 16.50 -5.46 15.76
N PHE A 170 15.99 -4.26 15.66
CA PHE A 170 15.26 -3.78 14.47
C PHE A 170 16.13 -2.83 13.64
N GLN A 171 16.49 -3.29 12.45
CA GLN A 171 17.24 -2.46 11.51
C GLN A 171 16.29 -1.62 10.68
N LYS A 172 16.58 -0.31 10.58
CA LYS A 172 15.80 0.64 9.79
C LYS A 172 16.00 0.38 8.29
N VAL A 173 14.89 0.31 7.57
CA VAL A 173 14.85 0.37 6.10
C VAL A 173 14.03 1.59 5.70
N GLU A 174 14.63 2.52 5.01
CA GLU A 174 13.98 3.75 4.60
C GLU A 174 13.19 3.55 3.32
N VAL A 175 11.91 3.97 3.34
CA VAL A 175 11.01 3.95 2.21
C VAL A 175 10.71 5.38 1.82
N ALA A 176 11.48 5.89 0.87
CA ALA A 176 11.31 7.23 0.33
C ALA A 176 10.08 7.33 -0.60
N GLU A 177 9.60 8.54 -0.80
CA GLU A 177 8.59 8.84 -1.81
C GLU A 177 9.13 8.45 -3.21
N PRO A 178 8.34 7.77 -4.06
CA PRO A 178 8.76 7.41 -5.40
C PRO A 178 9.11 8.65 -6.24
N THR A 179 10.08 8.50 -7.13
CA THR A 179 10.34 9.48 -8.18
C THR A 179 9.17 9.57 -9.16
N ARG A 180 9.15 10.62 -10.00
CA ARG A 180 8.14 10.78 -11.05
C ARG A 180 7.99 9.53 -11.93
N GLU A 181 9.09 8.98 -12.42
CA GLU A 181 9.05 7.80 -13.30
C GLU A 181 8.61 6.55 -12.57
N GLU A 182 9.08 6.33 -11.34
CA GLU A 182 8.61 5.22 -10.50
C GLU A 182 7.11 5.34 -10.22
N ASN A 183 6.60 6.56 -9.95
CA ASN A 183 5.16 6.77 -9.73
C ASN A 183 4.35 6.40 -10.98
N ILE A 184 4.79 6.81 -12.17
CA ILE A 184 4.13 6.43 -13.43
C ILE A 184 4.08 4.91 -13.58
N GLN A 185 5.19 4.23 -13.32
CA GLN A 185 5.26 2.76 -13.39
C GLN A 185 4.35 2.10 -12.35
N ILE A 186 4.28 2.65 -11.13
CA ILE A 186 3.37 2.16 -10.09
C ILE A 186 1.92 2.30 -10.54
N LEU A 187 1.53 3.44 -11.12
CA LEU A 187 0.18 3.66 -11.62
C LEU A 187 -0.17 2.64 -12.71
N ILE A 188 0.68 2.50 -13.73
CA ILE A 188 0.48 1.55 -14.83
C ILE A 188 0.39 0.12 -14.31
N GLY A 189 1.33 -0.29 -13.46
CA GLY A 189 1.37 -1.65 -12.92
C GLY A 189 0.24 -1.97 -11.93
N THR A 190 -0.43 -0.96 -11.39
CA THR A 190 -1.57 -1.12 -10.48
C THR A 190 -2.91 -1.19 -11.24
N LEU A 191 -2.98 -0.72 -12.49
CA LEU A 191 -4.21 -0.74 -13.30
C LEU A 191 -4.88 -2.13 -13.35
N PRO A 192 -4.18 -3.25 -13.64
CA PRO A 192 -4.82 -4.57 -13.69
C PRO A 192 -5.47 -4.98 -12.36
N LYS A 193 -4.90 -4.55 -11.22
CA LYS A 193 -5.46 -4.80 -9.89
C LYS A 193 -6.73 -3.98 -9.65
N ILE A 194 -6.73 -2.71 -10.09
CA ILE A 194 -7.91 -1.84 -10.00
C ILE A 194 -9.02 -2.41 -10.87
N GLU A 195 -8.72 -2.77 -12.13
CA GLU A 195 -9.66 -3.36 -13.07
C GLU A 195 -10.30 -4.66 -12.54
N LYS A 196 -9.48 -5.57 -11.99
CA LYS A 196 -10.00 -6.81 -11.39
C LYS A 196 -10.93 -6.53 -10.21
N ARG A 197 -10.57 -5.55 -9.37
CA ARG A 197 -11.36 -5.22 -8.17
C ARG A 197 -12.68 -4.54 -8.51
N THR A 198 -12.68 -3.67 -9.52
CA THR A 198 -13.84 -2.85 -9.89
C THR A 198 -14.73 -3.51 -10.94
N GLY A 199 -14.18 -4.44 -11.73
CA GLY A 199 -14.85 -4.98 -12.92
C GLY A 199 -14.88 -4.03 -14.12
N ALA A 200 -14.42 -2.79 -13.95
CA ALA A 200 -14.31 -1.81 -15.02
C ALA A 200 -12.93 -1.85 -15.66
N LYS A 201 -12.82 -1.50 -16.94
CA LYS A 201 -11.55 -1.56 -17.69
C LYS A 201 -11.27 -0.26 -18.43
N MET A 202 -10.00 0.09 -18.48
CA MET A 202 -9.49 1.21 -19.26
C MET A 202 -9.02 0.70 -20.63
N LEU A 203 -9.88 0.81 -21.66
CA LEU A 203 -9.66 0.19 -22.98
C LEU A 203 -8.79 1.03 -23.93
N TYR A 204 -7.91 1.88 -23.41
CA TYR A 204 -6.97 2.64 -24.23
C TYR A 204 -5.70 1.85 -24.54
N SER A 205 -5.01 2.23 -25.62
CA SER A 205 -3.69 1.69 -25.92
C SER A 205 -2.70 1.95 -24.79
N PRO A 206 -1.64 1.14 -24.64
CA PRO A 206 -0.60 1.37 -23.62
C PRO A 206 0.02 2.77 -23.70
N PHE A 207 0.09 3.34 -24.92
CA PHE A 207 0.60 4.69 -25.12
C PHE A 207 -0.31 5.75 -24.46
N ILE A 208 -1.62 5.67 -24.68
CA ILE A 208 -2.61 6.60 -24.09
C ILE A 208 -2.68 6.38 -22.57
N GLN A 209 -2.68 5.12 -22.11
CA GLN A 209 -2.64 4.81 -20.69
C GLN A 209 -1.41 5.47 -20.02
N ARG A 210 -0.22 5.31 -20.61
CA ARG A 210 1.00 5.94 -20.10
C ARG A 210 0.89 7.46 -20.05
N LYS A 211 0.43 8.07 -21.15
CA LYS A 211 0.24 9.52 -21.26
C LYS A 211 -0.72 10.06 -20.18
N MET A 212 -1.78 9.30 -19.87
CA MET A 212 -2.72 9.62 -18.79
C MET A 212 -2.04 9.56 -17.43
N MET A 213 -1.25 8.50 -17.14
CA MET A 213 -0.54 8.35 -15.87
C MET A 213 0.56 9.40 -15.70
N GLU A 214 1.22 9.81 -16.78
CA GLU A 214 2.17 10.93 -16.78
C GLU A 214 1.48 12.23 -16.38
N PHE A 215 0.33 12.54 -17.01
CA PHE A 215 -0.43 13.74 -16.70
C PHE A 215 -0.88 13.78 -15.23
N ILE A 216 -1.45 12.67 -14.71
CA ILE A 216 -1.86 12.56 -13.32
C ILE A 216 -0.68 12.73 -12.38
N THR A 217 0.47 12.10 -12.68
CA THR A 217 1.68 12.25 -11.88
C THR A 217 2.13 13.71 -11.84
N ASP A 218 2.12 14.40 -12.97
CA ASP A 218 2.58 15.78 -13.06
C ASP A 218 1.69 16.77 -12.30
N ILE A 219 0.38 16.58 -12.33
CA ILE A 219 -0.55 17.46 -11.59
C ILE A 219 -0.62 17.15 -10.09
N THR A 220 -0.17 15.97 -9.67
CA THR A 220 -0.08 15.56 -8.27
C THR A 220 1.32 15.66 -7.69
N SER A 221 2.24 16.38 -8.35
CA SER A 221 3.60 16.62 -7.88
C SER A 221 3.63 17.45 -6.58
N GLU A 222 4.73 17.41 -5.83
CA GLU A 222 4.84 17.95 -4.48
C GLU A 222 4.35 19.40 -4.34
N TYR A 223 4.71 20.28 -5.28
CA TYR A 223 4.35 21.70 -5.23
C TYR A 223 2.92 22.01 -5.69
N LYS A 224 2.20 21.02 -6.21
CA LYS A 224 0.83 21.13 -6.70
C LYS A 224 -0.19 20.53 -5.75
N ARG A 225 0.28 19.76 -4.75
CA ARG A 225 -0.56 19.15 -3.72
C ARG A 225 -0.87 20.12 -2.59
N ILE A 226 -2.03 19.98 -1.98
CA ILE A 226 -2.39 20.71 -0.77
C ILE A 226 -1.50 20.21 0.38
N TYR A 227 -0.66 21.09 0.91
CA TYR A 227 0.37 20.75 1.88
C TYR A 227 -0.23 20.15 3.18
N GLU A 228 -1.33 20.73 3.65
CA GLU A 228 -2.00 20.37 4.89
C GLU A 228 -2.56 18.94 4.89
N ILE A 229 -2.88 18.39 3.71
CA ILE A 229 -3.37 17.02 3.58
C ILE A 229 -2.23 16.01 3.75
N GLY A 230 -0.99 16.40 3.47
CA GLY A 230 0.18 15.54 3.62
C GLY A 230 0.28 14.37 2.64
N SER A 231 -0.59 14.33 1.62
CA SER A 231 -0.60 13.25 0.61
C SER A 231 0.71 13.16 -0.16
N ARG A 232 1.13 11.96 -0.51
CA ARG A 232 2.41 11.67 -1.17
C ARG A 232 2.22 10.70 -2.33
N TYR A 233 3.23 10.62 -3.21
CA TYR A 233 3.31 9.53 -4.17
C TYR A 233 3.50 8.19 -3.46
N PRO A 234 2.90 7.10 -3.96
CA PRO A 234 1.95 7.03 -5.06
C PRO A 234 0.49 7.28 -4.65
N ASP A 235 0.20 7.45 -3.36
CA ASP A 235 -1.15 7.46 -2.80
C ASP A 235 -2.06 8.52 -3.43
N VAL A 236 -1.57 9.76 -3.54
CA VAL A 236 -2.34 10.87 -4.13
C VAL A 236 -2.73 10.60 -5.59
N SER A 237 -1.78 10.07 -6.37
CA SER A 237 -2.01 9.76 -7.79
C SER A 237 -2.92 8.54 -7.96
N LEU A 238 -2.73 7.50 -7.14
CA LEU A 238 -3.60 6.31 -7.11
C LEU A 238 -5.03 6.66 -6.73
N THR A 239 -5.23 7.55 -5.76
CA THR A 239 -6.55 8.04 -5.37
C THR A 239 -7.26 8.69 -6.55
N MET A 240 -6.58 9.51 -7.35
CA MET A 240 -7.15 10.14 -8.54
C MET A 240 -7.52 9.12 -9.63
N VAL A 241 -6.65 8.12 -9.88
CA VAL A 241 -6.95 7.02 -10.79
C VAL A 241 -8.18 6.24 -10.31
N GLN A 242 -8.23 5.86 -9.04
CA GLN A 242 -9.37 5.14 -8.47
C GLN A 242 -10.66 5.95 -8.54
N GLN A 243 -10.59 7.28 -8.38
CA GLN A 243 -11.74 8.15 -8.53
C GLN A 243 -12.29 8.14 -9.95
N ALA A 244 -11.43 8.07 -10.98
CA ALA A 244 -11.87 7.93 -12.37
C ALA A 244 -12.64 6.60 -12.57
N PHE A 245 -12.15 5.50 -12.03
CA PHE A 245 -12.88 4.22 -12.05
C PHE A 245 -14.22 4.30 -11.31
N SER A 246 -14.24 4.97 -10.17
CA SER A 246 -15.49 5.19 -9.40
C SER A 246 -16.49 6.03 -10.17
N ASN A 247 -16.06 7.03 -10.94
CA ASN A 247 -16.94 7.83 -11.79
C ASN A 247 -17.63 6.97 -12.87
N ALA A 248 -16.89 6.06 -13.50
CA ALA A 248 -17.47 5.14 -14.49
C ALA A 248 -18.51 4.19 -13.85
N LEU A 249 -18.17 3.62 -12.68
CA LEU A 249 -19.09 2.72 -11.95
C LEU A 249 -20.35 3.45 -11.48
N PHE A 250 -20.23 4.69 -11.03
CA PHE A 250 -21.38 5.51 -10.62
C PHE A 250 -22.37 5.71 -11.78
N ASP A 251 -21.87 5.82 -13.00
CA ASP A 251 -22.67 5.92 -14.22
C ASP A 251 -23.07 4.52 -14.78
N ASN A 252 -22.93 3.44 -13.98
CA ASN A 252 -23.19 2.05 -14.38
C ASN A 252 -22.41 1.58 -15.62
N ARG A 253 -21.21 2.11 -15.85
CA ARG A 253 -20.34 1.73 -16.96
C ARG A 253 -19.23 0.79 -16.50
N THR A 254 -18.88 -0.15 -17.37
CA THR A 254 -17.74 -1.06 -17.19
C THR A 254 -16.50 -0.62 -17.98
N GLU A 255 -16.60 0.49 -18.69
CA GLU A 255 -15.51 1.12 -19.42
C GLU A 255 -15.18 2.47 -18.83
N VAL A 256 -13.91 2.62 -18.45
CA VAL A 256 -13.37 3.89 -17.94
C VAL A 256 -12.79 4.68 -19.09
N ASN A 257 -13.25 5.87 -19.28
CA ASN A 257 -12.84 6.74 -20.38
C ASN A 257 -12.18 8.05 -19.91
N VAL A 258 -11.68 8.82 -20.84
CA VAL A 258 -10.96 10.07 -20.58
C VAL A 258 -11.79 11.09 -19.79
N LEU A 259 -13.12 11.12 -19.97
CA LEU A 259 -14.00 12.05 -19.25
C LEU A 259 -14.12 11.70 -17.77
N ASP A 260 -13.93 10.42 -17.39
CA ASP A 260 -13.91 10.00 -15.99
C ASP A 260 -12.66 10.52 -15.28
N PHE A 261 -11.51 10.51 -15.97
CA PHE A 261 -10.28 11.12 -15.47
C PHE A 261 -10.39 12.64 -15.40
N ARG A 262 -10.97 13.28 -16.42
CA ARG A 262 -11.24 14.72 -16.39
C ARG A 262 -12.07 15.12 -15.17
N LYS A 263 -13.15 14.38 -14.89
CA LYS A 263 -14.01 14.60 -13.72
C LYS A 263 -13.25 14.34 -12.40
N ALA A 264 -12.38 13.32 -12.35
CA ALA A 264 -11.56 13.06 -11.17
C ALA A 264 -10.57 14.20 -10.88
N ILE A 265 -10.00 14.84 -11.91
CA ILE A 265 -9.15 16.03 -11.78
C ILE A 265 -9.98 17.22 -11.28
N GLU A 266 -11.10 17.49 -11.90
CA GLU A 266 -12.00 18.62 -11.59
C GLU A 266 -12.51 18.58 -10.14
N THR A 267 -12.81 17.38 -9.61
CA THR A 267 -13.34 17.19 -8.27
C THR A 267 -12.30 16.87 -7.21
N SER A 268 -11.02 16.91 -7.56
CA SER A 268 -9.94 16.56 -6.65
C SER A 268 -9.86 17.53 -5.46
N LYS A 269 -9.72 16.96 -4.26
CA LYS A 269 -9.50 17.70 -3.03
C LYS A 269 -8.04 17.66 -2.55
N ASN A 270 -7.16 17.03 -3.30
CA ASN A 270 -5.76 16.80 -2.90
C ASN A 270 -4.77 17.75 -3.58
N ILE A 271 -5.25 18.53 -4.55
CA ILE A 271 -4.44 19.52 -5.30
C ILE A 271 -5.10 20.89 -5.22
N TYR A 272 -4.28 21.94 -5.36
CA TYR A 272 -4.78 23.31 -5.29
C TYR A 272 -5.71 23.65 -6.45
N GLN A 273 -6.69 24.51 -6.22
CA GLN A 273 -7.70 24.89 -7.23
C GLN A 273 -7.08 25.57 -8.45
N ASP A 274 -6.10 26.42 -8.25
CA ASP A 274 -5.37 27.07 -9.35
C ASP A 274 -4.61 26.10 -10.24
N VAL A 275 -4.18 24.96 -9.69
CA VAL A 275 -3.58 23.84 -10.45
C VAL A 275 -4.66 23.15 -11.28
N ILE A 276 -5.85 22.90 -10.71
CA ILE A 276 -6.98 22.29 -11.42
C ILE A 276 -7.39 23.18 -12.62
N ASP A 277 -7.54 24.49 -12.36
CA ASP A 277 -7.97 25.47 -13.37
C ASP A 277 -7.01 25.55 -14.55
N LYS A 278 -5.71 25.33 -14.34
CA LYS A 278 -4.69 25.25 -15.39
C LYS A 278 -4.62 23.89 -16.06
N ALA A 279 -4.81 22.82 -15.26
CA ALA A 279 -4.69 21.45 -15.75
C ALA A 279 -5.83 21.03 -16.67
N LEU A 280 -7.07 21.46 -16.42
CA LEU A 280 -8.22 21.07 -17.24
C LEU A 280 -8.12 21.50 -18.71
N PRO A 281 -7.78 22.76 -19.05
CA PRO A 281 -7.58 23.14 -20.45
C PRO A 281 -6.41 22.40 -21.12
N GLU A 282 -5.34 22.13 -20.38
CA GLU A 282 -4.19 21.36 -20.87
C GLU A 282 -4.59 19.90 -21.12
N PHE A 283 -5.34 19.30 -20.22
CA PHE A 283 -5.91 17.97 -20.37
C PHE A 283 -6.78 17.86 -21.61
N ASP A 284 -7.72 18.80 -21.78
CA ASP A 284 -8.62 18.85 -22.93
C ASP A 284 -7.87 18.99 -24.26
N LYS A 285 -6.75 19.72 -24.28
CA LYS A 285 -5.88 19.82 -25.46
C LYS A 285 -5.11 18.54 -25.75
N ILE A 286 -4.55 17.90 -24.71
CA ILE A 286 -3.72 16.69 -24.81
C ILE A 286 -4.54 15.49 -25.25
N PHE A 287 -5.77 15.33 -24.73
CA PHE A 287 -6.67 14.20 -24.98
C PHE A 287 -7.86 14.56 -25.87
N LYS A 288 -7.69 15.55 -26.76
CA LYS A 288 -8.75 16.06 -27.62
C LYS A 288 -9.41 14.96 -28.46
N ASP A 289 -8.62 14.06 -29.03
CA ASP A 289 -9.13 13.02 -29.93
C ASP A 289 -9.94 11.98 -29.14
N GLU A 290 -9.48 11.59 -27.96
CA GLU A 290 -10.18 10.67 -27.07
C GLU A 290 -11.48 11.30 -26.53
N ILE A 291 -11.49 12.58 -26.22
CA ILE A 291 -12.69 13.33 -25.79
C ILE A 291 -13.72 13.37 -26.91
N ASN A 292 -13.29 13.71 -28.13
CA ASN A 292 -14.18 13.76 -29.29
C ASN A 292 -14.79 12.39 -29.61
N ALA A 293 -14.00 11.30 -29.49
CA ALA A 293 -14.49 9.95 -29.66
C ALA A 293 -15.59 9.58 -28.64
N CYS A 294 -15.39 9.93 -27.36
CA CYS A 294 -16.40 9.72 -26.31
C CYS A 294 -17.70 10.50 -26.56
N GLN A 295 -17.60 11.75 -27.03
CA GLN A 295 -18.77 12.60 -27.32
C GLN A 295 -19.54 12.10 -28.56
N SER A 296 -18.84 11.65 -29.57
CA SER A 296 -19.47 11.09 -30.77
C SER A 296 -20.27 9.84 -30.49
N THR A 297 -19.73 8.95 -29.63
CA THR A 297 -20.42 7.74 -29.20
C THR A 297 -21.68 8.07 -28.39
N ARG A 298 -21.64 9.03 -27.46
CA ARG A 298 -22.83 9.49 -26.74
C ARG A 298 -23.92 10.03 -27.62
N ASN A 299 -23.57 10.80 -28.64
CA ASN A 299 -24.55 11.38 -29.60
C ASN A 299 -25.23 10.31 -30.47
N ILE A 300 -24.53 9.23 -30.82
CA ILE A 300 -25.11 8.09 -31.54
C ILE A 300 -26.17 7.38 -30.70
N TYR A 301 -25.87 7.10 -29.43
CA TYR A 301 -26.85 6.47 -28.54
C TYR A 301 -28.04 7.37 -28.22
N ALA A 302 -27.84 8.65 -27.94
CA ALA A 302 -28.91 9.60 -27.74
C ALA A 302 -29.88 9.73 -28.96
N ASN A 303 -29.34 9.64 -30.17
CA ASN A 303 -30.15 9.64 -31.39
C ASN A 303 -30.90 8.32 -31.61
N LEU A 304 -30.38 7.18 -31.12
CA LEU A 304 -31.07 5.89 -31.20
C LEU A 304 -32.26 5.82 -30.25
N ASP A 305 -32.13 6.39 -29.03
CA ASP A 305 -33.22 6.46 -28.06
C ASP A 305 -34.38 7.34 -28.52
N THR A 306 -34.09 8.36 -29.34
CA THR A 306 -35.13 9.25 -29.93
C THR A 306 -35.81 8.69 -31.19
N LEU A 307 -35.25 7.64 -31.79
CA LEU A 307 -35.84 6.93 -32.95
C LEU A 307 -36.66 5.70 -32.54
N GLY A 308 -36.72 5.38 -31.24
CA GLY A 308 -37.46 4.25 -30.69
C GLY A 308 -38.80 4.62 -30.04
N GLU A 309 -39.21 5.89 -30.07
CA GLU A 309 -40.54 6.37 -29.74
C GLU A 309 -41.30 6.67 -31.06
#